data_30190fca05a0d1e88cfb1269df136bb2
#
_entry.id   30190fca05a0d1e88cfb1269df136bb2
#
_cell.length_a   1.000
_cell.length_b   1.000
_cell.length_c   1.000
_cell.angle_alpha   90.00
_cell.angle_beta   90.00
_cell.angle_gamma   90.00
#
_symmetry.space_group_name_H-M   'P 1'
#
loop_
_entity.id
_entity.type
_entity.pdbx_description
1 polymer ?
#
loop_
_entity_poly.entity_id
_entity_poly.type
_entity_poly.pdbx_seq_one_letter_code
_entity_poly.pdbx_strand_id
1 'polypeptide(L)'
;MSPRTRLLLVALTLVAAIPIATKLIWPFQLELDRERFFAVQAAIRNAPENPVIIFGDSIVQGAELPSKVCGLPLVNAGVRGAGIGYVLRHAAQLLGSSNPKLIVLAVGINNAAAKERREVGFKNRCQQTVASLASIAPVVAATVTPIREGYFVSSFGYDPQIVPALNRTILATPNMRAVIDLNAPLSAENFTMDGVHLNPAGYTLWRSNILKGIKAALGCGQQQFAGI
;
A
#
# COMPACT_ATOMS: atom_id res chain seq x y z
N MET A 1 24.21 -4.70 47.99
CA MET A 1 22.99 -4.22 47.32
C MET A 1 21.92 -5.29 47.40
N SER A 2 20.77 -4.97 47.94
CA SER A 2 19.67 -5.93 48.08
C SER A 2 19.08 -6.30 46.69
N PRO A 3 18.45 -7.48 46.53
CA PRO A 3 17.81 -7.86 45.29
C PRO A 3 16.77 -6.83 44.79
N ARG A 4 16.09 -6.16 45.73
CA ARG A 4 15.12 -5.08 45.42
C ARG A 4 15.78 -3.84 44.84
N THR A 5 17.01 -3.47 45.29
CA THR A 5 17.76 -2.34 44.73
C THR A 5 18.28 -2.63 43.33
N ARG A 6 18.63 -3.89 43.01
CA ARG A 6 19.02 -4.32 41.66
C ARG A 6 17.84 -4.31 40.69
N LEU A 7 16.65 -4.74 41.14
CA LEU A 7 15.43 -4.71 40.31
C LEU A 7 14.99 -3.28 39.97
N LEU A 8 15.09 -2.36 40.94
CA LEU A 8 14.77 -0.94 40.71
C LEU A 8 15.75 -0.26 39.75
N LEU A 9 17.04 -0.57 39.83
CA LEU A 9 18.05 -0.04 38.91
C LEU A 9 17.85 -0.56 37.47
N VAL A 10 17.52 -1.84 37.30
CA VAL A 10 17.21 -2.43 35.97
C VAL A 10 15.93 -1.85 35.40
N ALA A 11 14.90 -1.64 36.21
CA ALA A 11 13.65 -1.00 35.76
C ALA A 11 13.87 0.46 35.36
N LEU A 12 14.66 1.23 36.09
CA LEU A 12 14.99 2.63 35.79
C LEU A 12 15.84 2.76 34.52
N THR A 13 16.78 1.82 34.29
CA THR A 13 17.57 1.82 33.05
C THR A 13 16.74 1.43 31.82
N LEU A 14 15.77 0.52 31.95
CA LEU A 14 14.84 0.17 30.87
C LEU A 14 13.89 1.32 30.52
N VAL A 15 13.34 2.02 31.53
CA VAL A 15 12.48 3.19 31.36
C VAL A 15 13.22 4.36 30.70
N ALA A 16 14.50 4.57 31.02
CA ALA A 16 15.34 5.60 30.43
C ALA A 16 15.79 5.25 28.98
N ALA A 17 15.89 3.97 28.64
CA ALA A 17 16.31 3.51 27.31
C ALA A 17 15.22 3.67 26.24
N ILE A 18 13.93 3.59 26.62
CA ILE A 18 12.80 3.73 25.70
C ILE A 18 12.78 5.10 24.98
N PRO A 19 12.89 6.27 25.66
CA PRO A 19 12.89 7.56 25.00
C PRO A 19 14.16 7.82 24.17
N ILE A 20 15.28 7.16 24.49
CA ILE A 20 16.52 7.26 23.70
C ILE A 20 16.38 6.44 22.41
N ALA A 21 15.85 5.23 22.50
CA ALA A 21 15.58 4.38 21.33
C ALA A 21 14.59 5.04 20.38
N THR A 22 13.51 5.65 20.88
CA THR A 22 12.55 6.36 20.03
C THR A 22 13.14 7.61 19.37
N LYS A 23 14.01 8.36 20.07
CA LYS A 23 14.71 9.52 19.50
C LYS A 23 15.74 9.16 18.42
N LEU A 24 16.32 7.97 18.48
CA LEU A 24 17.26 7.48 17.46
C LEU A 24 16.56 6.82 16.27
N ILE A 25 15.46 6.09 16.51
CA ILE A 25 14.73 5.37 15.46
C ILE A 25 13.88 6.34 14.62
N TRP A 26 13.28 7.36 15.24
CA TRP A 26 12.40 8.31 14.56
C TRP A 26 13.06 9.11 13.42
N PRO A 27 14.27 9.73 13.59
CA PRO A 27 14.96 10.40 12.51
C PRO A 27 15.32 9.45 11.38
N PHE A 28 15.79 8.25 11.70
CA PHE A 28 16.14 7.22 10.70
C PHE A 28 14.92 6.77 9.89
N GLN A 29 13.75 6.60 10.52
CA GLN A 29 12.52 6.25 9.81
C GLN A 29 12.07 7.37 8.86
N LEU A 30 12.15 8.65 9.30
CA LEU A 30 11.84 9.80 8.46
C LEU A 30 12.80 9.92 7.27
N GLU A 31 14.06 9.57 7.43
CA GLU A 31 15.05 9.57 6.37
C GLU A 31 14.75 8.50 5.32
N LEU A 32 14.47 7.27 5.74
CA LEU A 32 14.06 6.18 4.84
C LEU A 32 12.79 6.51 4.04
N ASP A 33 11.82 7.17 4.69
CA ASP A 33 10.57 7.57 4.02
C ASP A 33 10.83 8.68 2.97
N ARG A 34 11.75 9.60 3.26
CA ARG A 34 12.22 10.63 2.29
C ARG A 34 12.97 10.01 1.12
N GLU A 35 13.91 9.12 1.38
CA GLU A 35 14.65 8.42 0.32
C GLU A 35 13.71 7.66 -0.59
N ARG A 36 12.75 6.93 -0.03
CA ARG A 36 11.75 6.21 -0.82
C ARG A 36 10.89 7.15 -1.66
N PHE A 37 10.48 8.30 -1.11
CA PHE A 37 9.73 9.32 -1.86
C PHE A 37 10.51 9.78 -3.09
N PHE A 38 11.78 10.15 -2.93
CA PHE A 38 12.61 10.60 -4.05
C PHE A 38 12.92 9.47 -5.04
N ALA A 39 13.10 8.24 -4.57
CA ALA A 39 13.29 7.08 -5.44
C ALA A 39 12.04 6.82 -6.30
N VAL A 40 10.84 6.90 -5.73
CA VAL A 40 9.58 6.79 -6.47
C VAL A 40 9.44 7.93 -7.48
N GLN A 41 9.72 9.17 -7.07
CA GLN A 41 9.66 10.33 -7.95
C GLN A 41 10.63 10.19 -9.13
N ALA A 42 11.86 9.75 -8.86
CA ALA A 42 12.86 9.50 -9.91
C ALA A 42 12.41 8.36 -10.84
N ALA A 43 11.86 7.26 -10.30
CA ALA A 43 11.36 6.14 -11.10
C ALA A 43 10.20 6.58 -12.04
N ILE A 44 9.30 7.43 -11.56
CA ILE A 44 8.21 7.97 -12.38
C ILE A 44 8.75 8.91 -13.46
N ARG A 45 9.66 9.83 -13.12
CA ARG A 45 10.25 10.79 -14.07
C ARG A 45 11.05 10.11 -15.17
N ASN A 46 11.77 9.05 -14.82
CA ASN A 46 12.64 8.33 -15.76
C ASN A 46 11.90 7.20 -16.49
N ALA A 47 10.65 6.96 -16.17
CA ALA A 47 9.84 5.97 -16.88
C ALA A 47 9.63 6.44 -18.33
N PRO A 48 9.77 5.53 -19.32
CA PRO A 48 9.35 5.81 -20.68
C PRO A 48 7.88 6.27 -20.74
N GLU A 49 7.47 6.84 -21.86
CA GLU A 49 6.12 7.38 -22.05
C GLU A 49 5.00 6.38 -21.67
N ASN A 50 3.91 6.91 -21.17
CA ASN A 50 2.69 6.17 -20.83
C ASN A 50 2.86 5.04 -19.80
N PRO A 51 3.57 5.23 -18.69
CA PRO A 51 3.74 4.17 -17.70
C PRO A 51 2.41 3.77 -17.05
N VAL A 52 2.37 2.54 -16.54
CA VAL A 52 1.40 2.11 -15.54
C VAL A 52 2.03 2.37 -14.17
N ILE A 53 1.38 3.15 -13.31
CA ILE A 53 1.92 3.51 -11.99
C ILE A 53 1.05 2.86 -10.91
N ILE A 54 1.65 2.09 -10.01
CA ILE A 54 0.96 1.48 -8.87
C ILE A 54 1.30 2.25 -7.60
N PHE A 55 0.40 3.12 -7.14
CA PHE A 55 0.46 3.70 -5.80
C PHE A 55 0.01 2.67 -4.75
N GLY A 56 0.74 2.60 -3.65
CA GLY A 56 0.41 1.68 -2.57
C GLY A 56 1.24 1.88 -1.31
N ASP A 57 1.15 0.92 -0.44
CA ASP A 57 1.79 0.87 0.87
C ASP A 57 3.02 -0.07 0.88
N SER A 58 3.34 -0.64 2.06
CA SER A 58 4.45 -1.59 2.21
C SER A 58 4.26 -2.88 1.43
N ILE A 59 3.02 -3.30 1.16
CA ILE A 59 2.74 -4.50 0.35
C ILE A 59 3.13 -4.22 -1.10
N VAL A 60 2.75 -3.07 -1.66
CA VAL A 60 3.18 -2.67 -3.00
C VAL A 60 4.69 -2.46 -3.04
N GLN A 61 5.26 -1.77 -2.03
CA GLN A 61 6.71 -1.53 -1.98
C GLN A 61 7.53 -2.82 -2.00
N GLY A 62 7.08 -3.85 -1.27
CA GLY A 62 7.74 -5.17 -1.20
C GLY A 62 7.42 -6.10 -2.38
N ALA A 63 6.51 -5.72 -3.27
CA ALA A 63 6.14 -6.58 -4.39
C ALA A 63 7.19 -6.58 -5.50
N GLU A 64 7.63 -7.77 -5.89
CA GLU A 64 8.42 -7.98 -7.09
C GLU A 64 7.51 -7.92 -8.33
N LEU A 65 7.54 -6.81 -9.02
CA LEU A 65 6.73 -6.54 -10.21
C LEU A 65 7.59 -6.66 -11.47
N PRO A 66 7.02 -7.11 -12.61
CA PRO A 66 7.73 -7.06 -13.88
C PRO A 66 7.97 -5.60 -14.30
N SER A 67 9.03 -5.36 -15.05
CA SER A 67 9.34 -4.02 -15.56
C SER A 67 8.30 -3.47 -16.55
N LYS A 68 7.50 -4.36 -17.16
CA LYS A 68 6.46 -3.99 -18.14
C LYS A 68 5.20 -4.81 -17.96
N VAL A 69 4.07 -4.22 -18.33
CA VAL A 69 2.78 -4.88 -18.47
C VAL A 69 2.13 -4.41 -19.79
N CYS A 70 1.65 -5.32 -20.62
CA CYS A 70 1.09 -4.97 -21.95
C CYS A 70 2.04 -4.12 -22.81
N GLY A 71 3.34 -4.33 -22.72
CA GLY A 71 4.36 -3.51 -23.38
C GLY A 71 4.66 -2.16 -22.73
N LEU A 72 3.83 -1.70 -21.79
CA LEU A 72 4.00 -0.43 -21.09
C LEU A 72 4.91 -0.58 -19.86
N PRO A 73 5.73 0.43 -19.54
CA PRO A 73 6.51 0.43 -18.31
C PRO A 73 5.61 0.32 -17.08
N LEU A 74 6.03 -0.45 -16.08
CA LEU A 74 5.32 -0.61 -14.81
C LEU A 74 6.17 -0.04 -13.68
N VAL A 75 5.65 0.98 -13.01
CA VAL A 75 6.34 1.67 -11.91
C VAL A 75 5.72 1.30 -10.57
N ASN A 76 6.53 0.75 -9.67
CA ASN A 76 6.18 0.50 -8.28
C ASN A 76 6.33 1.78 -7.45
N ALA A 77 5.23 2.45 -7.19
CA ALA A 77 5.15 3.66 -6.35
C ALA A 77 4.64 3.37 -4.92
N GLY A 78 4.88 2.16 -4.41
CA GLY A 78 4.58 1.79 -3.03
C GLY A 78 5.50 2.49 -2.03
N VAL A 79 4.92 2.97 -0.92
CA VAL A 79 5.64 3.62 0.19
C VAL A 79 5.14 3.02 1.51
N ARG A 80 6.07 2.50 2.31
CA ARG A 80 5.76 1.90 3.61
C ARG A 80 4.92 2.83 4.48
N GLY A 81 3.90 2.30 5.12
CA GLY A 81 3.02 3.06 6.00
C GLY A 81 2.06 4.01 5.29
N ALA A 82 2.10 4.10 3.95
CA ALA A 82 1.17 4.94 3.21
C ALA A 82 -0.28 4.46 3.41
N GLY A 83 -1.14 5.39 3.80
CA GLY A 83 -2.60 5.26 3.74
C GLY A 83 -3.15 6.12 2.62
N ILE A 84 -4.47 6.13 2.44
CA ILE A 84 -5.14 6.93 1.40
C ILE A 84 -4.80 8.43 1.52
N GLY A 85 -4.63 8.95 2.75
CA GLY A 85 -4.24 10.33 2.99
C GLY A 85 -2.81 10.67 2.54
N TYR A 86 -1.90 9.70 2.52
CA TYR A 86 -0.55 9.88 1.97
C TYR A 86 -0.63 10.09 0.45
N VAL A 87 -1.36 9.21 -0.26
CA VAL A 87 -1.51 9.32 -1.72
C VAL A 87 -2.17 10.66 -2.08
N LEU A 88 -3.23 11.04 -1.37
CA LEU A 88 -3.91 12.31 -1.59
C LEU A 88 -2.95 13.52 -1.53
N ARG A 89 -2.04 13.54 -0.56
CA ARG A 89 -1.10 14.66 -0.38
C ARG A 89 0.06 14.67 -1.37
N HIS A 90 0.50 13.51 -1.82
CA HIS A 90 1.80 13.39 -2.51
C HIS A 90 1.70 12.97 -3.97
N ALA A 91 0.56 12.43 -4.43
CA ALA A 91 0.46 11.90 -5.78
C ALA A 91 0.75 12.94 -6.86
N ALA A 92 0.23 14.15 -6.74
CA ALA A 92 0.47 15.21 -7.71
C ALA A 92 1.97 15.57 -7.83
N GLN A 93 2.66 15.67 -6.69
CA GLN A 93 4.11 15.95 -6.67
C GLN A 93 4.93 14.78 -7.22
N LEU A 94 4.53 13.53 -6.92
CA LEU A 94 5.19 12.32 -7.43
C LEU A 94 5.01 12.19 -8.94
N LEU A 95 3.80 12.42 -9.44
CA LEU A 95 3.49 12.35 -10.87
C LEU A 95 4.21 13.46 -11.67
N GLY A 96 4.28 14.68 -11.14
CA GLY A 96 4.89 15.81 -11.84
C GLY A 96 4.29 16.00 -13.23
N SER A 97 5.13 15.94 -14.27
CA SER A 97 4.72 16.03 -15.69
C SER A 97 4.49 14.65 -16.35
N SER A 98 4.52 13.55 -15.59
CA SER A 98 4.28 12.21 -16.14
C SER A 98 2.86 12.08 -16.68
N ASN A 99 2.72 11.42 -17.83
CA ASN A 99 1.44 11.11 -18.47
C ASN A 99 1.16 9.60 -18.40
N PRO A 100 0.70 9.05 -17.26
CA PRO A 100 0.50 7.63 -17.12
C PRO A 100 -0.67 7.14 -17.97
N LYS A 101 -0.53 5.94 -18.56
CA LYS A 101 -1.61 5.24 -19.27
C LYS A 101 -2.68 4.72 -18.33
N LEU A 102 -2.27 4.36 -17.11
CA LEU A 102 -3.14 3.83 -16.06
C LEU A 102 -2.52 4.10 -14.69
N ILE A 103 -3.34 4.48 -13.74
CA ILE A 103 -2.98 4.54 -12.32
C ILE A 103 -3.70 3.43 -11.58
N VAL A 104 -2.95 2.64 -10.80
CA VAL A 104 -3.48 1.63 -9.88
C VAL A 104 -3.34 2.15 -8.46
N LEU A 105 -4.44 2.13 -7.71
CA LEU A 105 -4.49 2.55 -6.30
C LEU A 105 -4.67 1.31 -5.41
N ALA A 106 -3.58 0.77 -4.88
CA ALA A 106 -3.55 -0.41 -4.02
C ALA A 106 -3.10 0.00 -2.61
N VAL A 107 -3.95 0.75 -1.90
CA VAL A 107 -3.68 1.36 -0.60
C VAL A 107 -4.91 1.25 0.31
N GLY A 108 -4.69 1.17 1.61
CA GLY A 108 -5.80 1.18 2.56
C GLY A 108 -5.56 0.36 3.81
N ILE A 109 -4.65 -0.61 3.80
CA ILE A 109 -4.41 -1.47 4.96
C ILE A 109 -3.94 -0.66 6.18
N ASN A 110 -3.12 0.37 5.99
CA ASN A 110 -2.68 1.25 7.06
C ASN A 110 -3.81 2.11 7.65
N ASN A 111 -4.93 2.27 6.94
CA ASN A 111 -6.11 2.93 7.47
C ASN A 111 -6.88 2.07 8.49
N ALA A 112 -6.58 0.79 8.57
CA ALA A 112 -7.08 -0.11 9.62
C ALA A 112 -6.25 -0.06 10.92
N ALA A 113 -5.09 0.62 10.93
CA ALA A 113 -4.29 0.78 12.14
C ALA A 113 -4.92 1.77 13.14
N ALA A 114 -4.68 1.59 14.45
CA ALA A 114 -5.31 2.36 15.53
C ALA A 114 -5.20 3.88 15.36
N LYS A 115 -4.03 4.37 14.91
CA LYS A 115 -3.77 5.79 14.68
C LYS A 115 -4.55 6.41 13.52
N GLU A 116 -5.03 5.59 12.59
CA GLU A 116 -5.69 6.02 11.35
C GLU A 116 -7.20 5.71 11.32
N ARG A 117 -7.73 5.09 12.39
CA ARG A 117 -9.12 4.63 12.49
C ARG A 117 -10.13 5.76 12.50
N ARG A 118 -10.37 6.34 11.35
CA ARG A 118 -11.51 7.26 11.16
C ARG A 118 -12.15 6.92 9.82
N GLU A 119 -13.14 6.01 9.84
CA GLU A 119 -13.89 5.58 8.66
C GLU A 119 -14.44 6.75 7.85
N VAL A 120 -14.99 7.75 8.50
CA VAL A 120 -15.49 8.98 7.85
C VAL A 120 -14.37 9.70 7.09
N GLY A 121 -13.17 9.78 7.69
CA GLY A 121 -12.01 10.36 7.03
C GLY A 121 -11.51 9.55 5.85
N PHE A 122 -11.64 8.21 5.89
CA PHE A 122 -11.24 7.35 4.77
C PHE A 122 -12.13 7.58 3.55
N LYS A 123 -13.46 7.56 3.71
CA LYS A 123 -14.42 7.78 2.61
C LYS A 123 -14.13 9.08 1.84
N ASN A 124 -14.06 10.19 2.55
CA ASN A 124 -13.83 11.48 1.92
C ASN A 124 -12.48 11.55 1.22
N ARG A 125 -11.42 11.06 1.87
CA ARG A 125 -10.07 11.03 1.28
C ARG A 125 -9.98 10.08 0.09
N CYS A 126 -10.67 8.94 0.11
CA CYS A 126 -10.72 8.01 -1.01
C CYS A 126 -11.37 8.67 -2.24
N GLN A 127 -12.52 9.31 -2.06
CA GLN A 127 -13.20 10.03 -3.14
C GLN A 127 -12.35 11.16 -3.71
N GLN A 128 -11.72 11.98 -2.85
CA GLN A 128 -10.83 13.07 -3.28
C GLN A 128 -9.60 12.53 -4.02
N THR A 129 -8.98 11.46 -3.52
CA THR A 129 -7.81 10.84 -4.15
C THR A 129 -8.17 10.32 -5.53
N VAL A 130 -9.25 9.55 -5.65
CA VAL A 130 -9.70 9.02 -6.94
C VAL A 130 -10.05 10.13 -7.91
N ALA A 131 -10.80 11.15 -7.48
CA ALA A 131 -11.14 12.29 -8.32
C ALA A 131 -9.89 13.03 -8.83
N SER A 132 -8.93 13.29 -7.97
CA SER A 132 -7.65 13.92 -8.33
C SER A 132 -6.84 13.08 -9.31
N LEU A 133 -6.73 11.78 -9.10
CA LEU A 133 -6.00 10.89 -10.00
C LEU A 133 -6.72 10.68 -11.32
N ALA A 134 -8.05 10.58 -11.32
CA ALA A 134 -8.89 10.39 -12.50
C ALA A 134 -8.86 11.61 -13.45
N SER A 135 -8.52 12.80 -12.96
CA SER A 135 -8.28 13.97 -13.80
C SER A 135 -6.97 13.88 -14.61
N ILE A 136 -6.07 12.96 -14.23
CA ILE A 136 -4.76 12.79 -14.87
C ILE A 136 -4.78 11.57 -15.79
N ALA A 137 -5.30 10.44 -15.31
CA ALA A 137 -5.34 9.18 -16.06
C ALA A 137 -6.48 8.27 -15.55
N PRO A 138 -6.90 7.25 -16.32
CA PRO A 138 -7.81 6.22 -15.83
C PRO A 138 -7.30 5.58 -14.53
N VAL A 139 -8.18 5.42 -13.52
CA VAL A 139 -7.84 4.85 -12.21
C VAL A 139 -8.47 3.48 -12.05
N VAL A 140 -7.68 2.52 -11.61
CA VAL A 140 -8.13 1.23 -11.10
C VAL A 140 -7.78 1.15 -9.63
N ALA A 141 -8.72 0.86 -8.76
CA ALA A 141 -8.43 0.60 -7.36
C ALA A 141 -8.32 -0.89 -7.08
N ALA A 142 -7.67 -1.25 -5.97
CA ALA A 142 -7.66 -2.59 -5.44
C ALA A 142 -8.31 -2.60 -4.06
N THR A 143 -9.03 -3.68 -3.72
CA THR A 143 -9.54 -3.88 -2.36
C THR A 143 -8.39 -4.09 -1.39
N VAL A 144 -8.58 -3.68 -0.14
CA VAL A 144 -7.63 -3.91 0.95
C VAL A 144 -7.51 -5.40 1.22
N THR A 145 -6.29 -5.89 1.35
CA THR A 145 -6.00 -7.28 1.69
C THR A 145 -6.52 -7.64 3.09
N PRO A 146 -6.83 -8.92 3.36
CA PRO A 146 -7.28 -9.33 4.69
C PRO A 146 -6.18 -9.13 5.73
N ILE A 147 -6.60 -8.80 6.96
CA ILE A 147 -5.73 -8.76 8.14
C ILE A 147 -5.98 -10.04 8.93
N ARG A 148 -4.91 -10.66 9.38
CA ARG A 148 -4.92 -11.89 10.19
C ARG A 148 -4.32 -11.62 11.57
N GLU A 149 -4.50 -12.54 12.50
CA GLU A 149 -3.77 -12.49 13.77
C GLU A 149 -2.26 -12.57 13.54
N GLY A 150 -1.49 -11.80 14.30
CA GLY A 150 -0.04 -11.77 14.20
C GLY A 150 0.59 -10.66 15.01
N TYR A 151 1.92 -10.73 15.15
CA TYR A 151 2.70 -9.77 15.95
C TYR A 151 2.48 -8.32 15.50
N PHE A 152 2.46 -8.08 14.20
CA PHE A 152 2.31 -6.72 13.68
C PHE A 152 0.95 -6.13 14.00
N VAL A 153 -0.09 -6.95 13.94
CA VAL A 153 -1.46 -6.55 14.26
C VAL A 153 -1.60 -6.14 15.72
N SER A 154 -1.11 -6.97 16.66
CA SER A 154 -1.17 -6.66 18.08
C SER A 154 -0.29 -5.47 18.47
N SER A 155 0.91 -5.33 17.87
CA SER A 155 1.85 -4.26 18.19
C SER A 155 1.42 -2.89 17.69
N PHE A 156 0.75 -2.81 16.53
CA PHE A 156 0.34 -1.55 15.90
C PHE A 156 -1.17 -1.31 15.92
N GLY A 157 -1.92 -2.21 16.55
CA GLY A 157 -3.36 -2.08 16.77
C GLY A 157 -4.17 -2.06 15.47
N TYR A 158 -3.80 -2.90 14.50
CA TYR A 158 -4.63 -3.12 13.32
C TYR A 158 -5.94 -3.80 13.68
N ASP A 159 -7.02 -3.41 13.04
CA ASP A 159 -8.36 -3.94 13.28
C ASP A 159 -8.89 -4.66 12.04
N PRO A 160 -8.92 -6.01 12.03
CA PRO A 160 -9.45 -6.76 10.91
C PRO A 160 -10.92 -6.44 10.58
N GLN A 161 -11.70 -6.02 11.59
CA GLN A 161 -13.13 -5.76 11.43
C GLN A 161 -13.42 -4.48 10.61
N ILE A 162 -12.44 -3.59 10.45
CA ILE A 162 -12.58 -2.38 9.65
C ILE A 162 -12.41 -2.67 8.14
N VAL A 163 -11.69 -3.72 7.76
CA VAL A 163 -11.39 -4.03 6.35
C VAL A 163 -12.65 -4.13 5.47
N PRO A 164 -13.73 -4.79 5.88
CA PRO A 164 -14.96 -4.82 5.08
C PRO A 164 -15.56 -3.43 4.83
N ALA A 165 -15.49 -2.52 5.80
CA ALA A 165 -15.99 -1.15 5.63
C ALA A 165 -15.11 -0.34 4.67
N LEU A 166 -13.77 -0.48 4.76
CA LEU A 166 -12.85 0.12 3.80
C LEU A 166 -13.13 -0.38 2.37
N ASN A 167 -13.32 -1.70 2.20
CA ASN A 167 -13.59 -2.30 0.91
C ASN A 167 -14.94 -1.87 0.33
N ARG A 168 -16.00 -1.78 1.15
CA ARG A 168 -17.29 -1.19 0.70
C ARG A 168 -17.11 0.24 0.22
N THR A 169 -16.29 1.04 0.91
CA THR A 169 -16.00 2.41 0.50
C THR A 169 -15.27 2.45 -0.85
N ILE A 170 -14.25 1.62 -1.04
CA ILE A 170 -13.55 1.53 -2.31
C ILE A 170 -14.54 1.16 -3.43
N LEU A 171 -15.32 0.11 -3.25
CA LEU A 171 -16.29 -0.35 -4.26
C LEU A 171 -17.37 0.70 -4.60
N ALA A 172 -17.74 1.55 -3.65
CA ALA A 172 -18.73 2.61 -3.83
C ALA A 172 -18.13 3.94 -4.32
N THR A 173 -16.81 4.05 -4.46
CA THR A 173 -16.17 5.30 -4.90
C THR A 173 -16.33 5.48 -6.41
N PRO A 174 -16.88 6.61 -6.89
CA PRO A 174 -17.08 6.86 -8.31
C PRO A 174 -15.76 7.16 -9.04
N ASN A 175 -15.85 7.28 -10.37
CA ASN A 175 -14.76 7.68 -11.27
C ASN A 175 -13.58 6.70 -11.35
N MET A 176 -13.78 5.46 -10.94
CA MET A 176 -12.82 4.39 -11.17
C MET A 176 -13.22 3.59 -12.43
N ARG A 177 -12.21 3.22 -13.22
CA ARG A 177 -12.39 2.36 -14.39
C ARG A 177 -12.77 0.92 -14.00
N ALA A 178 -12.18 0.42 -12.91
CA ALA A 178 -12.44 -0.90 -12.36
C ALA A 178 -11.94 -1.00 -10.91
N VAL A 179 -12.38 -2.04 -10.22
CA VAL A 179 -11.81 -2.45 -8.91
C VAL A 179 -11.28 -3.88 -9.03
N ILE A 180 -10.06 -4.09 -8.58
CA ILE A 180 -9.41 -5.41 -8.48
C ILE A 180 -9.71 -5.96 -7.10
N ASP A 181 -10.38 -7.10 -7.03
CA ASP A 181 -10.57 -7.78 -5.74
C ASP A 181 -9.30 -8.54 -5.34
N LEU A 182 -8.66 -8.06 -4.29
CA LEU A 182 -7.54 -8.72 -3.62
C LEU A 182 -7.97 -9.38 -2.31
N ASN A 183 -9.10 -8.96 -1.74
CA ASN A 183 -9.54 -9.44 -0.44
C ASN A 183 -10.03 -10.89 -0.52
N ALA A 184 -10.95 -11.20 -1.42
CA ALA A 184 -11.53 -12.53 -1.51
C ALA A 184 -10.47 -13.62 -1.79
N PRO A 185 -9.60 -13.51 -2.81
CA PRO A 185 -8.60 -14.56 -3.06
C PRO A 185 -7.60 -14.72 -1.91
N LEU A 186 -7.19 -13.62 -1.25
CA LEU A 186 -6.25 -13.67 -0.12
C LEU A 186 -6.90 -14.03 1.22
N SER A 187 -8.23 -14.17 1.26
CA SER A 187 -8.96 -14.61 2.45
C SER A 187 -9.05 -16.13 2.59
N ALA A 188 -8.78 -16.89 1.53
CA ALA A 188 -8.93 -18.36 1.50
C ALA A 188 -8.01 -19.05 2.51
N GLU A 189 -6.80 -18.52 2.72
CA GLU A 189 -5.78 -19.07 3.63
C GLU A 189 -5.04 -17.94 4.36
N ASN A 190 -4.12 -18.30 5.26
CA ASN A 190 -3.22 -17.31 5.86
C ASN A 190 -2.01 -17.05 4.95
N PHE A 191 -2.10 -16.01 4.14
CA PHE A 191 -1.04 -15.56 3.26
C PHE A 191 -0.16 -14.46 3.86
N THR A 192 -0.17 -14.26 5.20
CA THR A 192 0.64 -13.24 5.87
C THR A 192 1.78 -13.83 6.69
N MET A 193 2.84 -13.04 6.89
CA MET A 193 3.97 -13.36 7.78
C MET A 193 3.72 -12.90 9.22
N ASP A 194 3.02 -11.78 9.37
CA ASP A 194 2.90 -11.05 10.64
C ASP A 194 1.46 -10.54 10.89
N GLY A 195 0.53 -11.00 10.09
CA GLY A 195 -0.88 -10.61 10.10
C GLY A 195 -1.26 -9.52 9.10
N VAL A 196 -0.27 -8.81 8.52
CA VAL A 196 -0.46 -7.72 7.56
C VAL A 196 0.34 -7.94 6.28
N HIS A 197 1.65 -8.15 6.39
CA HIS A 197 2.54 -8.30 5.24
C HIS A 197 2.46 -9.71 4.67
N LEU A 198 2.46 -9.79 3.34
CA LEU A 198 2.28 -11.05 2.63
C LEU A 198 3.52 -11.94 2.72
N ASN A 199 3.32 -13.24 2.85
CA ASN A 199 4.35 -14.25 2.64
C ASN A 199 4.59 -14.49 1.14
N PRO A 200 5.58 -15.30 0.72
CA PRO A 200 5.88 -15.52 -0.70
C PRO A 200 4.69 -16.04 -1.51
N ALA A 201 3.86 -16.94 -0.95
CA ALA A 201 2.66 -17.45 -1.60
C ALA A 201 1.60 -16.34 -1.76
N GLY A 202 1.42 -15.51 -0.72
CA GLY A 202 0.55 -14.34 -0.74
C GLY A 202 0.97 -13.32 -1.80
N TYR A 203 2.27 -13.03 -1.91
CA TYR A 203 2.78 -12.15 -2.96
C TYR A 203 2.58 -12.72 -4.37
N THR A 204 2.71 -14.04 -4.55
CA THR A 204 2.45 -14.69 -5.84
C THR A 204 0.98 -14.50 -6.25
N LEU A 205 0.05 -14.74 -5.34
CA LEU A 205 -1.38 -14.57 -5.58
C LEU A 205 -1.75 -13.09 -5.78
N TRP A 206 -1.24 -12.20 -4.95
CA TRP A 206 -1.44 -10.76 -5.04
C TRP A 206 -0.99 -10.22 -6.40
N ARG A 207 0.25 -10.54 -6.80
CA ARG A 207 0.83 -10.14 -8.09
C ARG A 207 0.01 -10.64 -9.28
N SER A 208 -0.40 -11.91 -9.24
CA SER A 208 -1.24 -12.49 -10.29
C SER A 208 -2.55 -11.71 -10.47
N ASN A 209 -3.24 -11.39 -9.37
CA ASN A 209 -4.51 -10.66 -9.42
C ASN A 209 -4.32 -9.19 -9.86
N ILE A 210 -3.29 -8.50 -9.36
CA ILE A 210 -2.97 -7.13 -9.78
C ILE A 210 -2.68 -7.09 -11.29
N LEU A 211 -1.82 -7.96 -11.79
CA LEU A 211 -1.47 -7.98 -13.21
C LEU A 211 -2.66 -8.37 -14.10
N LYS A 212 -3.50 -9.32 -13.66
CA LYS A 212 -4.75 -9.67 -14.35
C LYS A 212 -5.69 -8.47 -14.45
N GLY A 213 -5.89 -7.75 -13.34
CA GLY A 213 -6.74 -6.56 -13.31
C GLY A 213 -6.20 -5.42 -14.19
N ILE A 214 -4.88 -5.16 -14.17
CA ILE A 214 -4.23 -4.19 -15.05
C ILE A 214 -4.43 -4.57 -16.52
N LYS A 215 -4.18 -5.83 -16.90
CA LYS A 215 -4.37 -6.32 -18.27
C LYS A 215 -5.82 -6.15 -18.74
N ALA A 216 -6.79 -6.50 -17.90
CA ALA A 216 -8.21 -6.30 -18.18
C ALA A 216 -8.55 -4.81 -18.40
N ALA A 217 -8.05 -3.93 -17.53
CA ALA A 217 -8.26 -2.48 -17.63
C ALA A 217 -7.63 -1.87 -18.88
N LEU A 218 -6.50 -2.41 -19.34
CA LEU A 218 -5.82 -1.98 -20.58
C LEU A 218 -6.37 -2.65 -21.85
N GLY A 219 -7.20 -3.69 -21.72
CA GLY A 219 -7.74 -4.45 -22.84
C GLY A 219 -6.74 -5.35 -23.56
N CYS A 220 -5.62 -5.72 -22.90
CA CYS A 220 -4.56 -6.53 -23.50
C CYS A 220 -4.57 -8.02 -23.08
N GLY A 221 -5.55 -8.42 -22.27
CA GLY A 221 -5.67 -9.81 -21.80
C GLY A 221 -6.35 -10.79 -22.75
N GLN A 222 -6.84 -10.34 -23.91
CA GLN A 222 -7.65 -11.15 -24.84
C GLN A 222 -6.97 -11.52 -26.16
N GLN A 223 -5.68 -11.24 -26.35
CA GLN A 223 -5.00 -11.51 -27.62
C GLN A 223 -4.13 -12.76 -27.61
N GLN A 224 -4.70 -13.95 -27.33
CA GLN A 224 -3.95 -15.19 -27.59
C GLN A 224 -4.76 -16.38 -28.14
N PHE A 225 -5.98 -16.18 -28.66
CA PHE A 225 -6.67 -17.25 -29.40
C PHE A 225 -7.48 -16.74 -30.60
N ALA A 226 -6.88 -15.91 -31.43
CA ALA A 226 -7.41 -15.64 -32.76
C ALA A 226 -6.28 -15.86 -33.77
N GLY A 227 -6.10 -17.11 -34.19
CA GLY A 227 -5.12 -17.43 -35.20
C GLY A 227 -4.60 -18.86 -35.17
N ILE A 228 -5.43 -19.85 -35.44
CA ILE A 228 -5.09 -21.07 -36.22
C ILE A 228 -6.27 -21.36 -37.12
#